data_ba2f70cd852d00a72f39ff083fbc0f0c
#
_entry.id   ba2f70cd852d00a72f39ff083fbc0f0c
#
_cell.length_a   1.000
_cell.length_b   1.000
_cell.length_c   1.000
_cell.angle_alpha   90.00
_cell.angle_beta   90.00
_cell.angle_gamma   90.00
#
_symmetry.space_group_name_H-M   'P 1'
#
loop_
_entity.id
_entity.type
_entity.pdbx_description
1 polymer ?
#
loop_
_entity_poly.entity_id
_entity_poly.type
_entity_poly.pdbx_seq_one_letter_code
_entity_poly.pdbx_strand_id
1 'polypeptide(L)'
;HFKAVNDRFGHLYGDEVLILIANLLQTSFRAQDRVFRFGGEEFVVLLRSTTLNNAKKIIDRFRMNVASHDFPQVGRVTVSVGFVSISAYEAPVIILGRADQALYYAKSHGRNLACHYDELVSGGLLQTIESNDTAEFF
;
A
#
# COMPACT_ATOMS: atom_id res chain seq x y z
N HIS A 1 11.15 -3.68 0.89
CA HIS A 1 12.35 -4.55 0.81
C HIS A 1 12.45 -5.45 -0.40
N PHE A 2 11.64 -5.19 -1.42
CA PHE A 2 11.66 -5.98 -2.65
C PHE A 2 13.03 -5.92 -3.33
N LYS A 3 13.67 -4.74 -3.32
CA LYS A 3 15.01 -4.62 -3.86
C LYS A 3 16.01 -5.52 -3.13
N ALA A 4 15.90 -5.65 -1.82
CA ALA A 4 16.75 -6.54 -1.04
C ALA A 4 16.54 -8.01 -1.40
N VAL A 5 15.31 -8.41 -1.70
CA VAL A 5 15.01 -9.76 -2.19
C VAL A 5 15.69 -10.00 -3.53
N ASN A 6 15.56 -9.07 -4.48
CA ASN A 6 16.23 -9.16 -5.78
C ASN A 6 17.74 -9.22 -5.65
N ASP A 7 18.33 -8.39 -4.79
CA ASP A 7 19.77 -8.32 -4.62
C ASP A 7 20.34 -9.59 -3.99
N ARG A 8 19.58 -10.20 -3.06
CA ARG A 8 20.05 -11.40 -2.34
C ARG A 8 19.75 -12.69 -3.09
N PHE A 9 18.56 -12.82 -3.70
CA PHE A 9 18.07 -14.07 -4.28
C PHE A 9 17.93 -14.04 -5.81
N GLY A 10 18.09 -12.87 -6.43
CA GLY A 10 17.92 -12.66 -7.85
C GLY A 10 16.48 -12.33 -8.25
N HIS A 11 16.32 -11.85 -9.47
CA HIS A 11 15.03 -11.40 -9.98
C HIS A 11 13.99 -12.51 -10.10
N LEU A 12 14.42 -13.75 -10.32
CA LEU A 12 13.49 -14.88 -10.41
C LEU A 12 12.70 -15.04 -9.11
N TYR A 13 13.38 -15.03 -7.97
CA TYR A 13 12.71 -15.15 -6.67
C TYR A 13 11.93 -13.87 -6.33
N GLY A 14 12.42 -12.71 -6.74
CA GLY A 14 11.68 -11.46 -6.60
C GLY A 14 10.36 -11.51 -7.35
N ASP A 15 10.36 -12.00 -8.58
CA ASP A 15 9.13 -12.15 -9.38
C ASP A 15 8.16 -13.15 -8.73
N GLU A 16 8.66 -14.25 -8.19
CA GLU A 16 7.81 -15.22 -7.46
C GLU A 16 7.17 -14.59 -6.22
N VAL A 17 7.92 -13.78 -5.47
CA VAL A 17 7.37 -13.05 -4.32
C VAL A 17 6.25 -12.12 -4.76
N LEU A 18 6.43 -11.38 -5.86
CA LEU A 18 5.40 -10.49 -6.39
C LEU A 18 4.15 -11.24 -6.82
N ILE A 19 4.30 -12.41 -7.44
CA ILE A 19 3.16 -13.25 -7.83
C ILE A 19 2.39 -13.71 -6.59
N LEU A 20 3.09 -14.15 -5.55
CA LEU A 20 2.46 -14.59 -4.31
C LEU A 20 1.77 -13.45 -3.58
N ILE A 21 2.38 -12.26 -3.56
CA ILE A 21 1.74 -11.07 -2.99
C ILE A 21 0.49 -10.71 -3.78
N ALA A 22 0.53 -10.76 -5.11
CA ALA A 22 -0.64 -10.52 -5.95
C ALA A 22 -1.77 -11.51 -5.64
N ASN A 23 -1.44 -12.79 -5.43
CA ASN A 23 -2.42 -13.78 -5.04
C ASN A 23 -3.02 -13.50 -3.67
N LEU A 24 -2.20 -13.10 -2.70
CA LEU A 24 -2.68 -12.71 -1.37
C LEU A 24 -3.58 -11.48 -1.44
N LEU A 25 -3.27 -10.53 -2.31
CA LEU A 25 -4.16 -9.38 -2.57
C LEU A 25 -5.52 -9.86 -3.10
N GLN A 26 -5.54 -10.72 -4.10
CA GLN A 26 -6.78 -11.22 -4.69
C GLN A 26 -7.64 -11.96 -3.67
N THR A 27 -7.03 -12.72 -2.78
CA THR A 27 -7.77 -13.50 -1.77
C THR A 27 -8.15 -12.70 -0.54
N SER A 28 -7.43 -11.63 -0.23
CA SER A 28 -7.67 -10.80 0.96
C SER A 28 -8.74 -9.73 0.75
N PHE A 29 -8.93 -9.29 -0.50
CA PHE A 29 -9.89 -8.24 -0.82
C PHE A 29 -11.13 -8.82 -1.50
N ARG A 30 -12.21 -8.03 -1.51
CA ARG A 30 -13.53 -8.48 -1.97
C ARG A 30 -13.65 -8.41 -3.49
N ALA A 31 -14.65 -9.11 -4.04
CA ALA A 31 -14.88 -9.12 -5.49
C ALA A 31 -15.18 -7.72 -6.06
N GLN A 32 -15.81 -6.84 -5.26
CA GLN A 32 -16.09 -5.46 -5.68
C GLN A 32 -14.89 -4.53 -5.60
N ASP A 33 -13.83 -4.94 -4.92
CA ASP A 33 -12.59 -4.16 -4.84
C ASP A 33 -11.76 -4.37 -6.10
N ARG A 34 -11.00 -3.35 -6.48
CA ARG A 34 -10.14 -3.40 -7.67
C ARG A 34 -8.68 -3.37 -7.27
N VAL A 35 -7.91 -4.27 -7.85
CA VAL A 35 -6.47 -4.37 -7.62
C VAL A 35 -5.75 -4.08 -8.93
N PHE A 36 -4.79 -3.16 -8.87
CA PHE A 36 -3.98 -2.76 -10.02
C PHE A 36 -2.51 -2.88 -9.67
N ARG A 37 -1.71 -3.37 -10.62
CA ARG A 37 -0.26 -3.29 -10.48
C ARG A 37 0.22 -2.01 -11.16
N PHE A 38 0.88 -1.14 -10.41
CA PHE A 38 1.30 0.19 -10.88
C PHE A 38 2.75 0.21 -11.38
N GLY A 39 3.31 -0.92 -11.67
CA GLY A 39 4.69 -1.06 -12.10
C GLY A 39 5.59 -1.52 -10.97
N GLY A 40 6.71 -2.13 -11.31
CA GLY A 40 7.69 -2.62 -10.34
C GLY A 40 7.06 -3.44 -9.23
N GLU A 41 7.21 -2.96 -8.02
CA GLU A 41 6.73 -3.58 -6.79
C GLU A 41 5.51 -2.90 -6.20
N GLU A 42 4.89 -1.94 -6.92
CA GLU A 42 3.78 -1.16 -6.38
C GLU A 42 2.44 -1.71 -6.85
N PHE A 43 1.51 -1.81 -5.91
CA PHE A 43 0.13 -2.18 -6.16
C PHE A 43 -0.79 -1.08 -5.63
N VAL A 44 -1.90 -0.88 -6.33
CA VAL A 44 -2.97 0.03 -5.90
C VAL A 44 -4.24 -0.79 -5.75
N VAL A 45 -4.94 -0.59 -4.64
CA VAL A 45 -6.21 -1.24 -4.36
C VAL A 45 -7.27 -0.18 -4.13
N LEU A 46 -8.38 -0.29 -4.86
CA LEU A 46 -9.53 0.58 -4.69
C LEU A 46 -10.60 -0.19 -3.92
N LEU A 47 -10.85 0.24 -2.69
CA LEU A 47 -11.90 -0.33 -1.85
C LEU A 47 -13.22 0.40 -2.09
N ARG A 48 -14.27 -0.36 -2.34
CA ARG A 48 -15.60 0.18 -2.63
C ARG A 48 -16.57 -0.12 -1.49
N SER A 49 -17.48 0.82 -1.26
CA SER A 49 -18.63 0.62 -0.34
C SER A 49 -18.18 0.07 1.01
N THR A 50 -17.22 0.72 1.63
CA THR A 50 -16.70 0.31 2.93
C THR A 50 -16.58 1.50 3.87
N THR A 51 -16.69 1.24 5.16
CA THR A 51 -16.40 2.24 6.19
C THR A 51 -14.89 2.30 6.45
N LEU A 52 -14.43 3.40 7.04
CA LEU A 52 -13.02 3.54 7.41
C LEU A 52 -12.58 2.42 8.36
N ASN A 53 -13.39 2.07 9.35
CA ASN A 53 -13.04 1.01 10.30
C ASN A 53 -12.88 -0.34 9.61
N ASN A 54 -13.78 -0.66 8.68
CA ASN A 54 -13.68 -1.91 7.91
C ASN A 54 -12.49 -1.89 6.96
N ALA A 55 -12.21 -0.76 6.33
CA ALA A 55 -11.04 -0.61 5.48
C ALA A 55 -9.76 -0.85 6.25
N LYS A 56 -9.62 -0.26 7.43
CA LYS A 56 -8.45 -0.47 8.31
C LYS A 56 -8.27 -1.94 8.65
N LYS A 57 -9.35 -2.63 8.99
CA LYS A 57 -9.30 -4.06 9.34
C LYS A 57 -8.87 -4.92 8.16
N ILE A 58 -9.41 -4.64 6.98
CA ILE A 58 -9.08 -5.39 5.77
C ILE A 58 -7.62 -5.18 5.40
N ILE A 59 -7.18 -3.94 5.41
CA ILE A 59 -5.81 -3.56 5.04
C ILE A 59 -4.81 -4.16 6.03
N ASP A 60 -5.06 -4.03 7.31
CA ASP A 60 -4.15 -4.54 8.33
C ASP A 60 -4.10 -6.07 8.33
N ARG A 61 -5.24 -6.72 8.09
CA ARG A 61 -5.29 -8.17 7.93
C ARG A 61 -4.44 -8.63 6.74
N PHE A 62 -4.51 -7.93 5.61
CA PHE A 62 -3.66 -8.23 4.46
C PHE A 62 -2.17 -8.09 4.83
N ARG A 63 -1.81 -6.98 5.47
CA ARG A 63 -0.42 -6.74 5.90
C ARG A 63 0.08 -7.87 6.80
N MET A 64 -0.72 -8.28 7.77
CA MET A 64 -0.38 -9.35 8.70
C MET A 64 -0.29 -10.71 8.00
N ASN A 65 -1.19 -10.97 7.04
CA ASN A 65 -1.14 -12.20 6.26
C ASN A 65 0.16 -12.32 5.45
N VAL A 66 0.60 -11.23 4.85
CA VAL A 66 1.89 -11.19 4.15
C VAL A 66 3.03 -11.44 5.14
N ALA A 67 3.05 -10.74 6.27
CA ALA A 67 4.12 -10.84 7.27
C ALA A 67 4.23 -12.24 7.86
N SER A 68 3.12 -12.96 7.98
CA SER A 68 3.10 -14.32 8.55
C SER A 68 3.26 -15.43 7.50
N HIS A 69 3.24 -15.08 6.21
CA HIS A 69 3.40 -16.06 5.14
C HIS A 69 4.86 -16.44 4.97
N ASP A 70 5.13 -17.73 4.80
CA ASP A 70 6.48 -18.23 4.54
C ASP A 70 6.67 -18.36 3.03
N PHE A 71 7.36 -17.38 2.44
CA PHE A 71 7.62 -17.39 1.00
C PHE A 71 8.72 -18.40 0.69
N PRO A 72 8.50 -19.32 -0.27
CA PRO A 72 9.50 -20.35 -0.58
C PRO A 72 10.86 -19.75 -0.89
N GLN A 73 11.91 -20.28 -0.26
CA GLN A 73 13.32 -19.90 -0.42
C GLN A 73 13.69 -18.51 0.13
N VAL A 74 12.75 -17.58 0.19
CA VAL A 74 12.99 -16.20 0.62
C VAL A 74 12.70 -16.00 2.11
N GLY A 75 11.73 -16.73 2.65
CA GLY A 75 11.30 -16.63 4.04
C GLY A 75 10.23 -15.55 4.24
N ARG A 76 10.40 -14.72 5.26
CA ARG A 76 9.41 -13.71 5.61
C ARG A 76 9.62 -12.43 4.81
N VAL A 77 8.53 -11.87 4.32
CA VAL A 77 8.48 -10.60 3.61
C VAL A 77 7.39 -9.76 4.23
N THR A 78 7.58 -8.45 4.28
CA THR A 78 6.56 -7.53 4.78
C THR A 78 6.19 -6.52 3.70
N VAL A 79 5.01 -5.92 3.86
CA VAL A 79 4.55 -4.83 3.01
C VAL A 79 4.26 -3.61 3.87
N SER A 80 4.45 -2.44 3.28
CA SER A 80 4.02 -1.17 3.85
C SER A 80 2.85 -0.66 3.02
N VAL A 81 1.89 -0.04 3.66
CA VAL A 81 0.66 0.43 3.00
C VAL A 81 0.39 1.87 3.39
N GLY A 82 0.14 2.70 2.39
CA GLY A 82 -0.42 4.02 2.59
C GLY A 82 -1.81 4.05 2.00
N PHE A 83 -2.77 4.63 2.70
CA PHE A 83 -4.13 4.71 2.20
C PHE A 83 -4.78 6.03 2.57
N VAL A 84 -5.82 6.38 1.84
CA VAL A 84 -6.53 7.65 1.96
C VAL A 84 -8.01 7.41 1.68
N SER A 85 -8.85 8.19 2.37
CA SER A 85 -10.27 8.22 2.09
C SER A 85 -10.52 9.06 0.84
N ILE A 86 -11.34 8.55 -0.09
CA ILE A 86 -11.59 9.22 -1.35
C ILE A 86 -12.74 10.20 -1.20
N SER A 87 -12.49 11.45 -1.63
CA SER A 87 -13.51 12.46 -1.81
C SER A 87 -13.97 12.50 -3.26
N ALA A 88 -15.28 12.62 -3.49
CA ALA A 88 -15.88 12.59 -4.83
C ALA A 88 -15.43 13.72 -5.75
N TYR A 89 -14.94 14.82 -5.20
CA TYR A 89 -14.62 16.03 -5.96
C TYR A 89 -13.13 16.27 -6.14
N GLU A 90 -12.30 15.32 -5.73
CA GLU A 90 -10.85 15.47 -5.87
C GLU A 90 -10.32 14.65 -7.04
N ALA A 91 -9.30 15.20 -7.71
CA ALA A 91 -8.67 14.55 -8.85
C ALA A 91 -7.94 13.27 -8.41
N PRO A 92 -7.95 12.21 -9.24
CA PRO A 92 -7.21 10.96 -8.92
C PRO A 92 -5.74 11.19 -8.61
N VAL A 93 -5.08 12.12 -9.27
CA VAL A 93 -3.68 12.47 -9.04
C VAL A 93 -3.44 12.95 -7.61
N ILE A 94 -4.35 13.77 -7.07
CA ILE A 94 -4.27 14.25 -5.69
C ILE A 94 -4.45 13.09 -4.71
N ILE A 95 -5.44 12.25 -4.95
CA ILE A 95 -5.74 11.10 -4.10
C ILE A 95 -4.56 10.13 -4.05
N LEU A 96 -4.00 9.79 -5.21
CA LEU A 96 -2.83 8.91 -5.29
C LEU A 96 -1.60 9.53 -4.62
N GLY A 97 -1.41 10.83 -4.78
CA GLY A 97 -0.31 11.55 -4.12
C GLY A 97 -0.39 11.50 -2.61
N ARG A 98 -1.60 11.61 -2.06
CA ARG A 98 -1.84 11.50 -0.62
C ARG A 98 -1.56 10.09 -0.10
N ALA A 99 -2.03 9.08 -0.81
CA ALA A 99 -1.75 7.68 -0.46
C ALA A 99 -0.24 7.41 -0.52
N ASP A 100 0.45 7.96 -1.49
CA ASP A 100 1.89 7.81 -1.65
C ASP A 100 2.66 8.49 -0.50
N GLN A 101 2.22 9.64 -0.05
CA GLN A 101 2.82 10.29 1.13
C GLN A 101 2.65 9.45 2.38
N ALA A 102 1.47 8.84 2.58
CA ALA A 102 1.24 7.95 3.71
C ALA A 102 2.12 6.70 3.61
N LEU A 103 2.30 6.17 2.40
CA LEU A 103 3.20 5.04 2.15
C LEU A 103 4.65 5.39 2.48
N TYR A 104 5.10 6.56 2.05
CA TYR A 104 6.46 7.03 2.37
C TYR A 104 6.65 7.15 3.88
N TYR A 105 5.65 7.67 4.59
CA TYR A 105 5.68 7.72 6.05
C TYR A 105 5.84 6.33 6.66
N ALA A 106 5.06 5.35 6.19
CA ALA A 106 5.16 3.98 6.69
C ALA A 106 6.56 3.39 6.44
N LYS A 107 7.13 3.61 5.26
CA LYS A 107 8.47 3.13 4.93
C LYS A 107 9.56 3.81 5.76
N SER A 108 9.36 5.08 6.13
CA SER A 108 10.32 5.86 6.92
C SER A 108 10.23 5.57 8.42
N HIS A 109 9.16 4.95 8.88
CA HIS A 109 8.89 4.71 10.31
C HIS A 109 8.85 3.22 10.67
N GLY A 110 9.72 2.45 10.04
CA GLY A 110 9.96 1.06 10.40
C GLY A 110 9.42 0.04 9.43
N ARG A 111 8.67 0.45 8.40
CA ARG A 111 8.05 -0.48 7.44
C ARG A 111 7.08 -1.44 8.13
N ASN A 112 6.46 -2.35 7.40
CA ASN A 112 5.46 -3.28 7.92
C ASN A 112 4.36 -2.54 8.70
N LEU A 113 3.86 -1.45 8.12
CA LEU A 113 2.85 -0.57 8.71
C LEU A 113 1.81 -0.23 7.66
N ALA A 114 0.58 -0.04 8.12
CA ALA A 114 -0.49 0.54 7.32
C ALA A 114 -0.82 1.92 7.89
N CYS A 115 -0.64 2.97 7.11
CA CYS A 115 -0.83 4.35 7.55
C CYS A 115 -1.94 5.02 6.76
N HIS A 116 -2.86 5.68 7.46
CA HIS A 116 -3.97 6.43 6.88
C HIS A 116 -3.57 7.90 6.78
N TYR A 117 -3.61 8.44 5.57
CA TYR A 117 -3.19 9.82 5.30
C TYR A 117 -3.95 10.83 6.16
N ASP A 118 -5.28 10.71 6.21
CA ASP A 118 -6.11 11.67 6.93
C ASP A 118 -5.81 11.68 8.43
N GLU A 119 -5.52 10.52 9.01
CA GLU A 119 -5.13 10.43 10.43
C GLU A 119 -3.73 11.00 10.68
N LEU A 120 -2.80 10.81 9.73
CA LEU A 120 -1.46 11.40 9.85
C LEU A 120 -1.54 12.92 9.81
N VAL A 121 -2.38 13.49 8.95
CA VAL A 121 -2.59 14.93 8.90
C VAL A 121 -3.26 15.43 10.16
N SER A 122 -4.30 14.76 10.64
CA SER A 122 -5.01 15.13 11.88
C SER A 122 -4.10 15.09 13.10
N GLY A 123 -3.15 14.16 13.12
CA GLY A 123 -2.16 14.04 14.20
C GLY A 123 -0.97 14.98 14.07
N GLY A 124 -0.93 15.83 13.03
CA GLY A 124 0.18 16.75 12.80
C GLY A 124 1.44 16.11 12.26
N LEU A 125 1.38 14.86 11.80
CA LEU A 125 2.55 14.12 11.32
C LEU A 125 2.83 14.36 9.84
N LEU A 126 1.83 14.81 9.08
CA LEU A 126 1.96 15.19 7.67
C LEU A 126 1.21 16.49 7.42
N GLN A 127 1.69 17.25 6.42
CA GLN A 127 0.99 18.44 5.94
C GLN A 127 -0.04 18.05 4.87
N THR A 128 -1.17 18.77 4.85
CA THR A 128 -2.22 18.54 3.86
C THR A 128 -1.72 18.89 2.46
N ILE A 129 -2.00 17.99 1.48
CA ILE A 129 -1.79 18.28 0.07
C ILE A 129 -2.98 19.08 -0.44
N GLU A 130 -2.72 20.30 -0.90
CA GLU A 130 -3.70 21.16 -1.55
C GLU A 130 -3.84 20.77 -3.02
N SER A 131 -5.02 21.01 -3.60
CA SER A 131 -5.27 20.65 -5.00
C SER A 131 -4.40 21.41 -6.00
N ASN A 132 -3.91 22.60 -5.63
CA ASN A 132 -3.02 23.41 -6.47
C ASN A 132 -1.54 22.99 -6.35
N ASP A 133 -1.21 22.07 -5.44
CA ASP A 133 0.16 21.60 -5.25
C ASP A 133 0.47 20.37 -6.10
N THR A 134 -0.47 19.94 -6.92
CA THR A 134 -0.39 18.69 -7.69
C THR A 134 0.89 18.56 -8.53
N ALA A 135 1.30 19.65 -9.18
CA ALA A 135 2.44 19.65 -10.08
C ALA A 135 3.76 19.35 -9.38
N GLU A 136 3.84 19.51 -8.09
CA GLU A 136 5.06 19.31 -7.31
C GLU A 136 5.35 17.85 -6.99
N PHE A 137 4.38 16.97 -7.18
CA PHE A 137 4.50 15.55 -6.85
C PHE A 137 4.82 14.65 -8.05
N PHE A 138 4.76 15.22 -9.23
CA PHE A 138 4.93 14.51 -10.48
C PHE A 138 5.86 15.25 -11.43
#